data_6f24480a385cddc445d6dab145adb634
#
_entry.id   6f24480a385cddc445d6dab145adb634
#
_cell.length_a   1.000
_cell.length_b   1.000
_cell.length_c   1.000
_cell.angle_alpha   90.00
_cell.angle_beta   90.00
_cell.angle_gamma   90.00
#
_symmetry.space_group_name_H-M   'P 1'
#
loop_
_entity.id
_entity.type
_entity.pdbx_description
1 polymer ?
#
loop_
_entity_poly.entity_id
_entity_poly.type
_entity_poly.pdbx_seq_one_letter_code
_entity_poly.pdbx_strand_id
1 'polypeptide(L)'
;NFPVQKTTASESSAPILIISSYNPDTQFTTSTIISFNDTYRHLGGKSPISIENMNCQSLSESQTWKKRLKNILLKHKQLPPKLIILIGQEAWASYLSQDTLPFKNTPVLCSMASRNVVLLPDNNQDIKLWNPESIDVFKDMPNRNIKAGFAYEYDIKKNIELIMNLYPLTRNIAFISDNTYEGISLQALVKKEFKNFPDLNLILLDGRLKTIYSIIEDIKNLPPNTVILFGTWKVDASNAFFIKNAI
;
A
#
# COMPACT_ATOMS: atom_id res chain seq x y z
N ASN A 1 -21.17 16.99 58.27
CA ASN A 1 -20.63 15.89 57.45
C ASN A 1 -21.32 15.89 56.09
N PHE A 2 -20.68 16.51 55.08
CA PHE A 2 -21.10 16.41 53.70
C PHE A 2 -20.43 15.16 53.08
N PRO A 3 -21.16 14.30 52.37
CA PRO A 3 -20.55 13.16 51.69
C PRO A 3 -19.69 13.67 50.54
N VAL A 4 -18.39 13.38 50.60
CA VAL A 4 -17.49 13.56 49.46
C VAL A 4 -17.95 12.60 48.36
N GLN A 5 -18.55 13.12 47.30
CA GLN A 5 -18.77 12.37 46.06
C GLN A 5 -17.40 12.00 45.48
N LYS A 6 -17.04 10.72 45.53
CA LYS A 6 -15.99 10.16 44.73
C LYS A 6 -16.38 10.35 43.25
N THR A 7 -15.80 11.34 42.63
CA THR A 7 -15.75 11.40 41.16
C THR A 7 -15.05 10.15 40.67
N THR A 8 -15.81 9.18 40.21
CA THR A 8 -15.26 8.06 39.44
C THR A 8 -14.63 8.67 38.19
N ALA A 9 -13.29 8.66 38.14
CA ALA A 9 -12.57 8.95 36.92
C ALA A 9 -13.15 8.03 35.84
N SER A 10 -13.70 8.61 34.78
CA SER A 10 -14.20 7.83 33.64
C SER A 10 -13.00 7.01 33.16
N GLU A 11 -13.12 5.68 33.22
CA GLU A 11 -12.15 4.79 32.59
C GLU A 11 -12.02 5.24 31.14
N SER A 12 -10.88 5.81 30.76
CA SER A 12 -10.62 6.25 29.39
C SER A 12 -10.62 4.98 28.54
N SER A 13 -11.71 4.75 27.82
CA SER A 13 -11.83 3.56 27.00
C SER A 13 -10.73 3.57 25.94
N ALA A 14 -10.04 2.43 25.75
CA ALA A 14 -8.97 2.28 24.78
C ALA A 14 -9.39 2.79 23.39
N PRO A 15 -8.60 3.63 22.71
CA PRO A 15 -8.98 4.27 21.45
C PRO A 15 -8.98 3.30 20.27
N ILE A 16 -9.66 3.70 19.22
CA ILE A 16 -9.42 3.20 17.86
C ILE A 16 -8.36 4.10 17.25
N LEU A 17 -7.26 3.53 16.78
CA LEU A 17 -6.18 4.25 16.12
C LEU A 17 -6.30 4.10 14.61
N ILE A 18 -6.55 5.20 13.90
CA ILE A 18 -6.51 5.27 12.44
C ILE A 18 -5.15 5.84 12.03
N ILE A 19 -4.43 5.14 11.17
CA ILE A 19 -3.16 5.59 10.61
C ILE A 19 -3.31 5.67 9.10
N SER A 20 -3.20 6.87 8.54
CA SER A 20 -3.30 7.11 7.10
C SER A 20 -1.93 7.31 6.47
N SER A 21 -1.76 6.84 5.23
CA SER A 21 -0.57 7.08 4.41
C SER A 21 -0.43 8.56 4.06
N TYR A 22 -1.56 9.20 3.72
CA TYR A 22 -1.61 10.57 3.21
C TYR A 22 -2.32 11.50 4.17
N ASN A 23 -2.12 12.81 3.93
CA ASN A 23 -2.80 13.83 4.69
C ASN A 23 -4.32 13.54 4.71
N PRO A 24 -4.95 13.50 5.90
CA PRO A 24 -6.40 13.37 6.03
C PRO A 24 -7.21 14.44 5.29
N ASP A 25 -6.61 15.59 4.97
CA ASP A 25 -7.25 16.66 4.22
C ASP A 25 -7.44 16.36 2.71
N THR A 26 -6.86 15.28 2.20
CA THR A 26 -7.17 14.82 0.83
C THR A 26 -8.60 14.28 0.79
N GLN A 27 -9.37 14.71 -0.21
CA GLN A 27 -10.81 14.40 -0.34
C GLN A 27 -11.13 12.90 -0.13
N PHE A 28 -10.30 12.01 -0.67
CA PHE A 28 -10.56 10.58 -0.59
C PHE A 28 -10.29 10.00 0.81
N THR A 29 -9.20 10.42 1.45
CA THR A 29 -8.85 9.99 2.82
C THR A 29 -9.86 10.55 3.81
N THR A 30 -10.23 11.82 3.67
CA THR A 30 -11.25 12.49 4.50
C THR A 30 -12.59 11.77 4.41
N SER A 31 -13.10 11.52 3.21
CA SER A 31 -14.40 10.85 3.05
C SER A 31 -14.41 9.45 3.66
N THR A 32 -13.32 8.70 3.55
CA THR A 32 -13.19 7.38 4.16
C THR A 32 -13.23 7.46 5.69
N ILE A 33 -12.49 8.39 6.29
CA ILE A 33 -12.45 8.58 7.76
C ILE A 33 -13.79 9.06 8.29
N ILE A 34 -14.42 10.03 7.62
CA ILE A 34 -15.75 10.56 8.00
C ILE A 34 -16.79 9.43 7.94
N SER A 35 -16.86 8.71 6.81
CA SER A 35 -17.83 7.61 6.65
C SER A 35 -17.64 6.53 7.71
N PHE A 36 -16.41 6.19 8.06
CA PHE A 36 -16.12 5.27 9.15
C PHE A 36 -16.62 5.82 10.49
N ASN A 37 -16.28 7.07 10.84
CA ASN A 37 -16.68 7.68 12.10
C ASN A 37 -18.22 7.73 12.25
N ASP A 38 -18.91 8.20 11.21
CA ASP A 38 -20.37 8.34 11.23
C ASP A 38 -21.05 6.98 11.37
N THR A 39 -20.64 5.99 10.59
CA THR A 39 -21.15 4.63 10.70
C THR A 39 -20.87 4.02 12.07
N TYR A 40 -19.65 4.18 12.58
CA TYR A 40 -19.26 3.69 13.89
C TYR A 40 -20.13 4.29 15.01
N ARG A 41 -20.38 5.62 14.96
CA ARG A 41 -21.24 6.32 15.94
C ARG A 41 -22.69 5.91 15.80
N HIS A 42 -23.19 5.80 14.57
CA HIS A 42 -24.56 5.35 14.29
C HIS A 42 -24.84 3.95 14.85
N LEU A 43 -23.85 3.05 14.76
CA LEU A 43 -23.91 1.70 15.34
C LEU A 43 -23.66 1.64 16.85
N GLY A 44 -23.65 2.79 17.55
CA GLY A 44 -23.47 2.87 18.99
C GLY A 44 -22.02 2.81 19.49
N GLY A 45 -21.06 3.00 18.60
CA GLY A 45 -19.63 3.04 18.97
C GLY A 45 -19.29 4.21 19.89
N LYS A 46 -18.66 3.94 21.04
CA LYS A 46 -18.36 4.95 22.08
C LYS A 46 -16.88 5.25 22.28
N SER A 47 -15.99 4.42 21.73
CA SER A 47 -14.54 4.63 21.92
C SER A 47 -14.07 5.88 21.23
N PRO A 48 -13.09 6.58 21.81
CA PRO A 48 -12.42 7.69 21.15
C PRO A 48 -11.68 7.18 19.89
N ILE A 49 -11.62 8.03 18.88
CA ILE A 49 -10.89 7.76 17.64
C ILE A 49 -9.69 8.70 17.62
N SER A 50 -8.49 8.14 17.49
CA SER A 50 -7.24 8.88 17.29
C SER A 50 -6.81 8.72 15.84
N ILE A 51 -6.49 9.82 15.18
CA ILE A 51 -6.08 9.83 13.77
C ILE A 51 -4.63 10.31 13.70
N GLU A 52 -3.78 9.50 13.09
CA GLU A 52 -2.36 9.80 12.84
C GLU A 52 -2.10 9.74 11.33
N ASN A 53 -1.23 10.63 10.88
CA ASN A 53 -0.85 10.74 9.47
C ASN A 53 0.63 10.42 9.30
N MET A 54 0.96 9.55 8.37
CA MET A 54 2.35 9.26 8.01
C MET A 54 2.95 10.29 7.05
N ASN A 55 2.11 11.07 6.36
CA ASN A 55 2.54 12.07 5.39
C ASN A 55 3.54 11.50 4.36
N CYS A 56 3.19 10.36 3.76
CA CYS A 56 4.00 9.75 2.71
C CYS A 56 3.86 10.57 1.42
N GLN A 57 4.96 10.94 0.78
CA GLN A 57 4.93 11.77 -0.43
C GLN A 57 5.51 11.06 -1.64
N SER A 58 6.68 10.45 -1.53
CA SER A 58 7.34 9.81 -2.65
C SER A 58 8.00 8.49 -2.26
N LEU A 59 8.20 7.62 -3.23
CA LEU A 59 8.86 6.32 -3.03
C LEU A 59 10.29 6.47 -2.48
N SER A 60 10.97 7.57 -2.79
CA SER A 60 12.33 7.85 -2.28
C SER A 60 12.38 7.96 -0.75
N GLU A 61 11.25 8.26 -0.09
CA GLU A 61 11.13 8.32 1.36
C GLU A 61 10.81 6.96 2.02
N SER A 62 10.58 5.91 1.23
CA SER A 62 10.10 4.59 1.71
C SER A 62 10.93 4.02 2.86
N GLN A 63 12.24 4.26 2.87
CA GLN A 63 13.13 3.87 3.96
C GLN A 63 12.76 4.52 5.32
N THR A 64 12.13 5.70 5.29
CA THR A 64 11.72 6.42 6.51
C THR A 64 10.33 6.00 7.01
N TRP A 65 9.49 5.43 6.17
CA TRP A 65 8.10 5.11 6.51
C TRP A 65 7.99 4.08 7.64
N LYS A 66 8.85 3.04 7.62
CA LYS A 66 8.93 2.04 8.70
C LYS A 66 9.16 2.71 10.06
N LYS A 67 10.10 3.68 10.12
CA LYS A 67 10.40 4.44 11.33
C LYS A 67 9.26 5.39 11.72
N ARG A 68 8.64 6.08 10.74
CA ARG A 68 7.49 6.97 10.99
C ARG A 68 6.36 6.19 11.66
N LEU A 69 5.96 5.05 11.10
CA LEU A 69 4.92 4.20 11.69
C LEU A 69 5.30 3.72 13.10
N LYS A 70 6.53 3.24 13.29
CA LYS A 70 7.03 2.82 14.62
C LYS A 70 6.86 3.93 15.64
N ASN A 71 7.24 5.17 15.30
CA ASN A 71 7.12 6.32 16.19
C ASN A 71 5.65 6.62 16.53
N ILE A 72 4.74 6.53 15.53
CA ILE A 72 3.29 6.69 15.76
C ILE A 72 2.80 5.63 16.76
N LEU A 73 3.11 4.37 16.54
CA LEU A 73 2.70 3.29 17.46
C LEU A 73 3.24 3.50 18.89
N LEU A 74 4.48 3.95 19.01
CA LEU A 74 5.10 4.19 20.33
C LEU A 74 4.45 5.34 21.12
N LYS A 75 3.89 6.38 20.46
CA LYS A 75 3.13 7.44 21.14
C LYS A 75 1.93 6.88 21.91
N HIS A 76 1.33 5.81 21.42
CA HIS A 76 0.15 5.18 22.02
C HIS A 76 0.48 4.07 23.03
N LYS A 77 1.77 3.92 23.43
CA LYS A 77 2.21 2.83 24.33
C LYS A 77 1.54 2.87 25.69
N GLN A 78 1.28 4.05 26.24
CA GLN A 78 0.66 4.22 27.57
C GLN A 78 -0.84 3.91 27.56
N LEU A 79 -1.53 4.16 26.45
CA LEU A 79 -2.93 3.85 26.24
C LEU A 79 -3.07 3.06 24.92
N PRO A 80 -2.80 1.74 24.95
CA PRO A 80 -2.82 0.92 23.75
C PRO A 80 -4.17 0.94 23.04
N PRO A 81 -4.18 1.06 21.70
CA PRO A 81 -5.42 1.03 20.95
C PRO A 81 -6.06 -0.37 21.02
N LYS A 82 -7.39 -0.42 21.08
CA LYS A 82 -8.15 -1.67 20.97
C LYS A 82 -8.30 -2.16 19.54
N LEU A 83 -8.10 -1.27 18.57
CA LEU A 83 -8.16 -1.52 17.13
C LEU A 83 -7.23 -0.56 16.41
N ILE A 84 -6.51 -1.06 15.42
CA ILE A 84 -5.71 -0.25 14.48
C ILE A 84 -6.37 -0.35 13.11
N ILE A 85 -6.57 0.78 12.44
CA ILE A 85 -7.05 0.87 11.07
C ILE A 85 -5.97 1.53 10.23
N LEU A 86 -5.47 0.82 9.22
CA LEU A 86 -4.47 1.29 8.29
C LEU A 86 -5.14 1.71 6.99
N ILE A 87 -4.93 2.95 6.55
CA ILE A 87 -5.51 3.50 5.33
C ILE A 87 -4.38 3.85 4.36
N GLY A 88 -4.38 3.18 3.21
CA GLY A 88 -3.41 3.38 2.13
C GLY A 88 -2.25 2.38 2.13
N GLN A 89 -1.62 2.28 0.97
CA GLN A 89 -0.58 1.29 0.66
C GLN A 89 0.67 1.47 1.52
N GLU A 90 1.10 2.70 1.77
CA GLU A 90 2.34 3.01 2.47
C GLU A 90 2.22 2.73 3.98
N ALA A 91 1.07 3.05 4.60
CA ALA A 91 0.79 2.70 5.99
C ALA A 91 0.73 1.17 6.16
N TRP A 92 0.09 0.50 5.21
CA TRP A 92 0.01 -0.95 5.15
C TRP A 92 1.38 -1.60 5.04
N ALA A 93 2.19 -1.20 4.04
CA ALA A 93 3.55 -1.68 3.85
C ALA A 93 4.44 -1.44 5.07
N SER A 94 4.32 -0.25 5.67
CA SER A 94 5.09 0.13 6.85
C SER A 94 4.76 -0.74 8.05
N TYR A 95 3.49 -1.12 8.23
CA TYR A 95 3.06 -2.02 9.30
C TYR A 95 3.61 -3.43 9.08
N LEU A 96 3.47 -3.96 7.87
CA LEU A 96 3.94 -5.30 7.52
C LEU A 96 5.47 -5.43 7.63
N SER A 97 6.20 -4.35 7.38
CA SER A 97 7.67 -4.30 7.43
C SER A 97 8.23 -4.10 8.85
N GLN A 98 7.39 -3.99 9.90
CA GLN A 98 7.90 -3.89 11.27
C GLN A 98 8.53 -5.21 11.72
N ASP A 99 9.72 -5.17 12.30
CA ASP A 99 10.38 -6.35 12.89
C ASP A 99 9.64 -6.79 14.17
N THR A 100 9.23 -5.80 14.96
CA THR A 100 8.47 -6.00 16.21
C THR A 100 7.31 -5.01 16.26
N LEU A 101 6.15 -5.50 16.70
CA LEU A 101 4.95 -4.69 16.90
C LEU A 101 4.73 -4.46 18.39
N PRO A 102 4.55 -3.20 18.85
CA PRO A 102 4.32 -2.92 20.28
C PRO A 102 2.97 -3.47 20.77
N PHE A 103 2.01 -3.69 19.87
CA PHE A 103 0.65 -4.13 20.17
C PHE A 103 0.32 -5.42 19.44
N LYS A 104 1.02 -6.53 19.76
CA LYS A 104 0.87 -7.81 19.06
C LYS A 104 -0.54 -8.37 19.04
N ASN A 105 -1.34 -8.11 20.08
CA ASN A 105 -2.69 -8.64 20.24
C ASN A 105 -3.77 -7.67 19.75
N THR A 106 -3.44 -6.43 19.41
CA THR A 106 -4.41 -5.48 18.88
C THR A 106 -4.82 -5.91 17.47
N PRO A 107 -6.14 -6.07 17.20
CA PRO A 107 -6.62 -6.38 15.87
C PRO A 107 -6.32 -5.24 14.90
N VAL A 108 -6.04 -5.60 13.64
CA VAL A 108 -5.72 -4.67 12.58
C VAL A 108 -6.71 -4.83 11.43
N LEU A 109 -7.23 -3.70 10.93
CA LEU A 109 -7.98 -3.62 9.70
C LEU A 109 -7.18 -2.85 8.66
N CYS A 110 -7.37 -3.17 7.38
CA CYS A 110 -6.79 -2.40 6.29
C CYS A 110 -7.87 -1.87 5.34
N SER A 111 -7.60 -0.73 4.74
CA SER A 111 -8.40 -0.15 3.66
C SER A 111 -7.47 0.51 2.64
N MET A 112 -7.87 0.52 1.37
CA MET A 112 -7.05 1.07 0.29
C MET A 112 -5.65 0.43 0.22
N ALA A 113 -5.58 -0.86 0.47
CA ALA A 113 -4.36 -1.66 0.53
C ALA A 113 -4.40 -2.77 -0.52
N SER A 114 -3.25 -3.33 -0.88
CA SER A 114 -3.18 -4.49 -1.77
C SER A 114 -2.99 -5.77 -0.96
N ARG A 115 -3.55 -6.87 -1.46
CA ARG A 115 -3.29 -8.22 -0.95
C ARG A 115 -1.83 -8.61 -1.16
N ASN A 116 -1.30 -8.32 -2.36
CA ASN A 116 0.08 -8.55 -2.70
C ASN A 116 0.89 -7.29 -2.45
N VAL A 117 1.94 -7.41 -1.65
CA VAL A 117 2.78 -6.29 -1.21
C VAL A 117 4.26 -6.62 -1.39
N VAL A 118 5.09 -5.61 -1.25
CA VAL A 118 6.53 -5.74 -1.05
C VAL A 118 6.90 -5.15 0.31
N LEU A 119 7.84 -5.79 1.03
CA LEU A 119 8.35 -5.21 2.27
C LEU A 119 9.24 -4.01 1.95
N LEU A 120 9.20 -3.00 2.81
CA LEU A 120 9.98 -1.78 2.60
C LEU A 120 11.48 -2.07 2.61
N PRO A 121 12.26 -1.33 1.82
CA PRO A 121 13.70 -1.53 1.72
C PRO A 121 14.41 -1.16 3.02
N ASP A 122 15.58 -1.75 3.24
CA ASP A 122 16.48 -1.36 4.31
C ASP A 122 17.07 0.04 4.09
N ASN A 123 17.53 0.69 5.18
CA ASN A 123 17.90 2.11 5.21
C ASN A 123 19.00 2.56 4.23
N ASN A 124 19.74 1.66 3.60
CA ASN A 124 20.84 1.99 2.68
C ASN A 124 20.61 1.43 1.27
N GLN A 125 19.42 0.92 0.97
CA GLN A 125 19.16 0.33 -0.34
C GLN A 125 18.85 1.42 -1.38
N ASP A 126 19.53 1.40 -2.51
CA ASP A 126 19.17 2.26 -3.64
C ASP A 126 17.79 1.84 -4.19
N ILE A 127 16.84 2.76 -4.14
CA ILE A 127 15.46 2.54 -4.61
C ILE A 127 15.41 2.18 -6.10
N LYS A 128 16.35 2.69 -6.90
CA LYS A 128 16.44 2.34 -8.34
C LYS A 128 16.84 0.89 -8.57
N LEU A 129 17.67 0.35 -7.68
CA LEU A 129 18.12 -1.05 -7.71
C LEU A 129 17.25 -1.98 -6.87
N TRP A 130 16.26 -1.44 -6.15
CA TRP A 130 15.39 -2.24 -5.30
C TRP A 130 14.51 -3.17 -6.13
N ASN A 131 14.73 -4.47 -5.94
CA ASN A 131 14.05 -5.55 -6.65
C ASN A 131 13.40 -6.52 -5.64
N PRO A 132 12.30 -6.11 -4.97
CA PRO A 132 11.68 -6.91 -3.93
C PRO A 132 10.88 -8.09 -4.50
N GLU A 133 10.60 -9.06 -3.62
CA GLU A 133 9.66 -10.14 -3.89
C GLU A 133 8.24 -9.76 -3.49
N SER A 134 7.25 -10.25 -4.25
CA SER A 134 5.84 -10.09 -3.95
C SER A 134 5.40 -11.11 -2.89
N ILE A 135 4.76 -10.62 -1.83
CA ILE A 135 4.25 -11.39 -0.69
C ILE A 135 2.73 -11.33 -0.70
N ASP A 136 2.05 -12.48 -0.59
CA ASP A 136 0.62 -12.55 -0.30
C ASP A 136 0.42 -12.42 1.22
N VAL A 137 -0.08 -11.28 1.66
CA VAL A 137 -0.17 -10.96 3.09
C VAL A 137 -1.01 -11.96 3.86
N PHE A 138 -2.14 -12.39 3.32
CA PHE A 138 -3.04 -13.29 4.03
C PHE A 138 -2.52 -14.73 4.10
N LYS A 139 -1.70 -15.14 3.14
CA LYS A 139 -1.08 -16.45 3.09
C LYS A 139 0.24 -16.49 3.87
N ASP A 140 1.10 -15.50 3.61
CA ASP A 140 2.50 -15.55 4.00
C ASP A 140 2.79 -14.82 5.33
N MET A 141 1.81 -14.01 5.85
CA MET A 141 1.98 -13.21 7.07
C MET A 141 0.86 -13.41 8.12
N PRO A 142 0.53 -14.64 8.53
CA PRO A 142 -0.60 -14.91 9.42
C PRO A 142 -0.46 -14.29 10.82
N ASN A 143 0.76 -14.01 11.26
CA ASN A 143 1.07 -13.51 12.61
C ASN A 143 0.89 -11.98 12.78
N ARG A 144 0.44 -11.27 11.73
CA ARG A 144 0.26 -9.81 11.77
C ARG A 144 -1.06 -9.35 12.39
N ASN A 145 -1.87 -10.26 12.92
CA ASN A 145 -3.16 -10.02 13.58
C ASN A 145 -4.17 -9.21 12.72
N ILE A 146 -4.11 -9.40 11.42
CA ILE A 146 -5.03 -8.80 10.46
C ILE A 146 -6.35 -9.55 10.55
N LYS A 147 -7.44 -8.85 10.87
CA LYS A 147 -8.76 -9.47 11.10
C LYS A 147 -9.74 -9.27 9.96
N ALA A 148 -9.65 -8.13 9.28
CA ALA A 148 -10.51 -7.81 8.15
C ALA A 148 -9.92 -6.65 7.35
N GLY A 149 -10.56 -6.30 6.23
CA GLY A 149 -10.21 -5.13 5.44
C GLY A 149 -10.67 -5.26 4.00
N PHE A 150 -10.48 -4.17 3.26
CA PHE A 150 -10.63 -4.14 1.81
C PHE A 150 -9.25 -4.08 1.19
N ALA A 151 -8.83 -5.20 0.59
CA ALA A 151 -7.58 -5.29 -0.13
C ALA A 151 -7.83 -5.49 -1.62
N TYR A 152 -7.14 -4.70 -2.44
CA TYR A 152 -7.15 -4.88 -3.90
C TYR A 152 -6.44 -6.19 -4.23
N GLU A 153 -7.02 -6.95 -5.14
CA GLU A 153 -6.45 -8.17 -5.67
C GLU A 153 -6.29 -8.02 -7.19
N TYR A 154 -5.06 -8.19 -7.65
CA TYR A 154 -4.73 -8.11 -9.08
C TYR A 154 -4.45 -9.52 -9.61
N ASP A 155 -5.31 -10.02 -10.48
CA ASP A 155 -5.15 -11.33 -11.10
C ASP A 155 -4.30 -11.23 -12.37
N ILE A 156 -2.99 -11.08 -12.17
CA ILE A 156 -2.02 -10.95 -13.27
C ILE A 156 -2.03 -12.18 -14.16
N LYS A 157 -2.16 -13.38 -13.57
CA LYS A 157 -2.18 -14.64 -14.32
C LYS A 157 -3.33 -14.65 -15.33
N LYS A 158 -4.56 -14.35 -14.89
CA LYS A 158 -5.72 -14.30 -15.80
C LYS A 158 -5.59 -13.22 -16.87
N ASN A 159 -4.99 -12.07 -16.55
CA ASN A 159 -4.74 -11.04 -17.54
C ASN A 159 -3.77 -11.55 -18.63
N ILE A 160 -2.70 -12.27 -18.26
CA ILE A 160 -1.77 -12.86 -19.24
C ILE A 160 -2.48 -13.95 -20.06
N GLU A 161 -3.23 -14.85 -19.42
CA GLU A 161 -4.02 -15.87 -20.11
C GLU A 161 -5.01 -15.26 -21.11
N LEU A 162 -5.69 -14.17 -20.73
CA LEU A 162 -6.59 -13.43 -21.63
C LEU A 162 -5.84 -12.84 -22.82
N ILE A 163 -4.66 -12.24 -22.60
CA ILE A 163 -3.81 -11.72 -23.67
C ILE A 163 -3.44 -12.82 -24.64
N MET A 164 -3.00 -13.98 -24.16
CA MET A 164 -2.61 -15.11 -25.01
C MET A 164 -3.79 -15.67 -25.83
N ASN A 165 -4.98 -15.67 -25.24
CA ASN A 165 -6.20 -16.12 -25.94
C ASN A 165 -6.63 -15.14 -27.04
N LEU A 166 -6.55 -13.83 -26.78
CA LEU A 166 -6.93 -12.80 -27.75
C LEU A 166 -5.86 -12.58 -28.83
N TYR A 167 -4.60 -12.76 -28.47
CA TYR A 167 -3.43 -12.52 -29.32
C TYR A 167 -2.48 -13.73 -29.29
N PRO A 168 -2.84 -14.85 -29.95
CA PRO A 168 -2.09 -16.11 -29.84
C PRO A 168 -0.66 -16.08 -30.38
N LEU A 169 -0.32 -15.05 -31.16
CA LEU A 169 1.06 -14.82 -31.64
C LEU A 169 1.94 -14.04 -30.66
N THR A 170 1.41 -13.69 -29.49
CA THR A 170 2.18 -12.94 -28.47
C THR A 170 3.43 -13.72 -28.05
N ARG A 171 4.58 -13.04 -28.03
CA ARG A 171 5.86 -13.55 -27.55
C ARG A 171 6.42 -12.72 -26.43
N ASN A 172 5.99 -11.46 -26.35
CA ASN A 172 6.51 -10.51 -25.39
C ASN A 172 5.34 -9.79 -24.69
N ILE A 173 5.47 -9.57 -23.39
CA ILE A 173 4.60 -8.69 -22.64
C ILE A 173 5.45 -7.56 -22.06
N ALA A 174 5.14 -6.32 -22.47
CA ALA A 174 5.74 -5.12 -21.93
C ALA A 174 4.88 -4.62 -20.77
N PHE A 175 5.43 -4.64 -19.56
CA PHE A 175 4.72 -4.17 -18.36
C PHE A 175 5.16 -2.76 -17.99
N ILE A 176 4.20 -1.83 -17.90
CA ILE A 176 4.42 -0.45 -17.50
C ILE A 176 4.11 -0.29 -16.01
N SER A 177 5.08 0.23 -15.26
CA SER A 177 4.92 0.61 -13.86
C SER A 177 5.56 1.96 -13.57
N ASP A 178 5.02 2.72 -12.63
CA ASP A 178 5.49 4.04 -12.26
C ASP A 178 6.45 4.04 -11.06
N ASN A 179 6.90 5.25 -10.66
CA ASN A 179 7.79 5.49 -9.52
C ASN A 179 6.99 5.65 -8.22
N THR A 180 6.03 4.74 -7.96
CA THR A 180 5.28 4.69 -6.70
C THR A 180 5.47 3.35 -6.00
N TYR A 181 5.06 3.26 -4.72
CA TYR A 181 5.03 1.99 -4.00
C TYR A 181 4.08 0.98 -4.69
N GLU A 182 2.94 1.43 -5.19
CA GLU A 182 2.01 0.60 -5.95
C GLU A 182 2.67 0.05 -7.22
N GLY A 183 3.39 0.90 -7.96
CA GLY A 183 4.10 0.52 -9.18
C GLY A 183 5.12 -0.60 -8.95
N ILE A 184 5.94 -0.50 -7.89
CA ILE A 184 6.91 -1.55 -7.59
C ILE A 184 6.27 -2.82 -7.05
N SER A 185 5.18 -2.71 -6.27
CA SER A 185 4.43 -3.87 -5.78
C SER A 185 3.81 -4.66 -6.93
N LEU A 186 3.19 -3.97 -7.90
CA LEU A 186 2.66 -4.59 -9.11
C LEU A 186 3.77 -5.21 -9.97
N GLN A 187 4.90 -4.52 -10.14
CA GLN A 187 6.03 -5.06 -10.87
C GLN A 187 6.56 -6.37 -10.24
N ALA A 188 6.66 -6.41 -8.91
CA ALA A 188 7.07 -7.61 -8.19
C ALA A 188 6.06 -8.76 -8.37
N LEU A 189 4.76 -8.46 -8.33
CA LEU A 189 3.71 -9.44 -8.57
C LEU A 189 3.76 -9.97 -10.01
N VAL A 190 3.90 -9.09 -11.00
CA VAL A 190 4.05 -9.50 -12.41
C VAL A 190 5.25 -10.41 -12.59
N LYS A 191 6.43 -10.08 -12.04
CA LYS A 191 7.62 -10.94 -12.09
C LYS A 191 7.38 -12.31 -11.45
N LYS A 192 6.62 -12.36 -10.34
CA LYS A 192 6.27 -13.61 -9.66
C LYS A 192 5.37 -14.47 -10.53
N GLU A 193 4.29 -13.92 -11.05
CA GLU A 193 3.32 -14.64 -11.88
C GLU A 193 3.90 -15.04 -13.25
N PHE A 194 4.82 -14.23 -13.78
CA PHE A 194 5.46 -14.51 -15.06
C PHE A 194 6.29 -15.79 -15.09
N LYS A 195 6.71 -16.30 -13.92
CA LYS A 195 7.39 -17.60 -13.81
C LYS A 195 6.52 -18.77 -14.30
N ASN A 196 5.20 -18.58 -14.37
CA ASN A 196 4.25 -19.58 -14.89
C ASN A 196 4.15 -19.58 -16.42
N PHE A 197 4.82 -18.65 -17.11
CA PHE A 197 4.75 -18.46 -18.56
C PHE A 197 6.16 -18.47 -19.20
N PRO A 198 6.86 -19.62 -19.19
CA PRO A 198 8.27 -19.69 -19.61
C PRO A 198 8.49 -19.37 -21.10
N ASP A 199 7.46 -19.48 -21.94
CA ASP A 199 7.51 -19.19 -23.38
C ASP A 199 7.33 -17.71 -23.72
N LEU A 200 7.05 -16.86 -22.72
CA LEU A 200 6.87 -15.42 -22.89
C LEU A 200 8.06 -14.64 -22.34
N ASN A 201 8.44 -13.56 -23.01
CA ASN A 201 9.44 -12.62 -22.53
C ASN A 201 8.76 -11.45 -21.80
N LEU A 202 9.26 -11.09 -20.61
CA LEU A 202 8.83 -9.91 -19.86
C LEU A 202 9.76 -8.74 -20.15
N ILE A 203 9.21 -7.65 -20.67
CA ILE A 203 9.90 -6.37 -20.87
C ILE A 203 9.37 -5.39 -19.82
N LEU A 204 10.26 -4.86 -18.96
CA LEU A 204 9.87 -3.91 -17.93
C LEU A 204 10.09 -2.47 -18.41
N LEU A 205 9.01 -1.72 -18.46
CA LEU A 205 8.99 -0.29 -18.69
C LEU A 205 8.82 0.42 -17.33
N ASP A 206 9.97 0.57 -16.64
CA ASP A 206 10.03 0.95 -15.21
C ASP A 206 10.18 2.46 -15.04
N GLY A 207 9.12 3.11 -14.57
CA GLY A 207 9.09 4.55 -14.30
C GLY A 207 10.00 5.03 -13.17
N ARG A 208 10.60 4.12 -12.37
CA ARG A 208 11.68 4.50 -11.43
C ARG A 208 12.98 4.87 -12.16
N LEU A 209 13.19 4.28 -13.33
CA LEU A 209 14.40 4.41 -14.13
C LEU A 209 14.22 5.35 -15.32
N LYS A 210 12.99 5.54 -15.78
CA LYS A 210 12.66 6.20 -17.04
C LYS A 210 11.62 7.29 -16.87
N THR A 211 11.75 8.35 -17.66
CA THR A 211 10.72 9.39 -17.79
C THR A 211 9.64 8.94 -18.77
N ILE A 212 8.51 9.63 -18.77
CA ILE A 212 7.41 9.35 -19.73
C ILE A 212 7.90 9.42 -21.18
N TYR A 213 8.76 10.36 -21.51
CA TYR A 213 9.32 10.50 -22.87
C TYR A 213 10.15 9.28 -23.26
N SER A 214 11.01 8.79 -22.35
CA SER A 214 11.80 7.57 -22.59
C SER A 214 10.92 6.33 -22.71
N ILE A 215 9.84 6.22 -21.93
CA ILE A 215 8.88 5.10 -22.03
C ILE A 215 8.17 5.12 -23.39
N ILE A 216 7.76 6.30 -23.89
CA ILE A 216 7.12 6.43 -25.21
C ILE A 216 8.09 5.99 -26.32
N GLU A 217 9.37 6.35 -26.24
CA GLU A 217 10.37 5.90 -27.23
C GLU A 217 10.61 4.38 -27.14
N ASP A 218 10.67 3.81 -25.93
CA ASP A 218 10.76 2.36 -25.79
C ASP A 218 9.57 1.64 -26.38
N ILE A 219 8.34 2.17 -26.18
CA ILE A 219 7.12 1.58 -26.74
C ILE A 219 7.17 1.54 -28.28
N LYS A 220 7.68 2.57 -28.93
CA LYS A 220 7.86 2.60 -30.40
C LYS A 220 8.83 1.55 -30.92
N ASN A 221 9.80 1.17 -30.06
CA ASN A 221 10.87 0.23 -30.39
C ASN A 221 10.64 -1.18 -29.82
N LEU A 222 9.44 -1.49 -29.32
CA LEU A 222 9.13 -2.84 -28.83
C LEU A 222 9.23 -3.86 -29.96
N PRO A 223 9.75 -5.07 -29.66
CA PRO A 223 9.82 -6.13 -30.65
C PRO A 223 8.44 -6.55 -31.18
N PRO A 224 8.34 -7.15 -32.38
CA PRO A 224 7.08 -7.64 -32.90
C PRO A 224 6.44 -8.67 -31.94
N ASN A 225 5.12 -8.83 -32.03
CA ASN A 225 4.34 -9.71 -31.18
C ASN A 225 4.45 -9.35 -29.68
N THR A 226 4.54 -8.06 -29.38
CA THR A 226 4.49 -7.53 -28.00
C THR A 226 3.10 -7.00 -27.69
N VAL A 227 2.56 -7.35 -26.53
CA VAL A 227 1.36 -6.74 -25.94
C VAL A 227 1.77 -5.93 -24.72
N ILE A 228 1.17 -4.76 -24.53
CA ILE A 228 1.43 -3.90 -23.38
C ILE A 228 0.42 -4.23 -22.27
N LEU A 229 0.91 -4.60 -21.11
CA LEU A 229 0.15 -4.70 -19.87
C LEU A 229 0.40 -3.43 -19.04
N PHE A 230 -0.61 -2.59 -18.95
CA PHE A 230 -0.52 -1.32 -18.22
C PHE A 230 -0.83 -1.54 -16.73
N GLY A 231 0.11 -1.25 -15.85
CA GLY A 231 -0.07 -1.29 -14.40
C GLY A 231 -0.56 0.05 -13.86
N THR A 232 0.34 0.99 -13.66
CA THR A 232 0.04 2.34 -13.13
C THR A 232 1.02 3.36 -13.69
N TRP A 233 0.55 4.61 -13.83
CA TRP A 233 1.42 5.72 -14.22
C TRP A 233 0.95 7.02 -13.58
N LYS A 234 1.57 7.39 -12.46
CA LYS A 234 1.30 8.62 -11.70
C LYS A 234 2.54 9.48 -11.54
N VAL A 235 3.72 8.85 -11.40
CA VAL A 235 5.00 9.52 -11.15
C VAL A 235 6.08 8.80 -11.92
N ASP A 236 6.98 9.55 -12.56
CA ASP A 236 8.13 8.99 -13.30
C ASP A 236 9.47 9.23 -12.58
N ALA A 237 10.58 8.85 -13.25
CA ALA A 237 11.94 8.98 -12.71
C ALA A 237 12.35 10.43 -12.40
N SER A 238 11.70 11.41 -13.02
CA SER A 238 11.92 12.83 -12.74
C SER A 238 11.09 13.36 -11.57
N ASN A 239 10.28 12.52 -10.93
CA ASN A 239 9.26 12.87 -9.94
C ASN A 239 8.17 13.80 -10.52
N ALA A 240 7.98 13.81 -11.84
CA ALA A 240 6.86 14.48 -12.46
C ALA A 240 5.55 13.73 -12.17
N PHE A 241 4.52 14.48 -11.73
CA PHE A 241 3.20 13.93 -11.46
C PHE A 241 2.31 14.07 -12.71
N PHE A 242 1.66 12.98 -13.08
CA PHE A 242 0.72 12.91 -14.19
C PHE A 242 -0.71 12.84 -13.64
N ILE A 243 -1.47 13.91 -13.85
CA ILE A 243 -2.87 14.00 -13.40
C ILE A 243 -3.75 13.41 -14.51
N LYS A 244 -4.82 12.72 -14.14
CA LYS A 244 -5.74 11.98 -15.03
C LYS A 244 -6.29 12.78 -16.23
N ASN A 245 -6.23 14.11 -16.19
CA ASN A 245 -6.75 15.00 -17.23
C ASN A 245 -5.66 15.81 -17.95
N ALA A 246 -4.39 15.42 -17.83
CA ALA A 246 -3.25 16.13 -18.44
C ALA A 246 -2.73 15.43 -19.71
N ILE A 247 -3.50 14.48 -20.27
CA ILE A 247 -3.21 13.81 -21.55
C ILE A 247 -4.36 14.08 -22.50
#